data_687577398689da9a0671e235ed760866
#
_entry.id   687577398689da9a0671e235ed760866
#
_cell.length_a   1.000
_cell.length_b   1.000
_cell.length_c   1.000
_cell.angle_alpha   90.00
_cell.angle_beta   90.00
_cell.angle_gamma   90.00
#
_symmetry.space_group_name_H-M   'P 1'
#
loop_
_entity.id
_entity.type
_entity.pdbx_description
1 polymer ?
#
loop_
_entity_poly.entity_id
_entity_poly.type
_entity_poly.pdbx_seq_one_letter_code
_entity_poly.pdbx_strand_id
1 'polypeptide(L)'
;GHFVTSHTLQLISRPVSSAERLLFMATDTVSETLRIQPTGPVDPADIPPLNDGPGMDLEAWEAELDRLTGNKRTKGTVRYLIDGEDFFTRFFDAASGAERSISLRMYIFDNDDYALRVADMLKRRSNDGIKVKILLDGLGTIVSTMETQESLPEGHVGPSSVPMYLEDDSAIDVRMAANPWLTGDHVKTVIIDKKLVFTGGMNIAREYRYDWHDMMVELEGPVVDRVQFEFEKAWAHAGLLGDLGYFVRRISPKPHHADDVGDSVRLLFTRADHPEIFLAQRLAAKRARKYIYIQNAYFTDDAMLYELAQARMRGVDVRVIMPLVTDRGPITKNNALAANALLEHGVRVFIYPGMSHVKAAVFDGWACLGSANLDRWSLKLNKELNVATSEPDPVRRLEEALFEVDFKRSVELTEPFPERWSDYLIEVIGDYIF
;
A
#
# COMPACT_ATOMS: atom_id res chain seq x y z
N GLY A 1 28.45 10.34 -4.93
CA GLY A 1 29.42 9.50 -4.21
C GLY A 1 28.80 8.76 -3.03
N HIS A 2 28.04 9.43 -2.17
CA HIS A 2 27.43 8.80 -0.98
C HIS A 2 26.40 7.70 -1.30
N PHE A 3 25.66 7.85 -2.37
CA PHE A 3 24.67 6.84 -2.78
C PHE A 3 25.31 5.49 -3.14
N VAL A 4 26.38 5.50 -3.93
CA VAL A 4 27.08 4.27 -4.35
C VAL A 4 27.79 3.59 -3.19
N THR A 5 28.45 4.36 -2.32
CA THR A 5 29.15 3.80 -1.14
C THR A 5 28.21 3.24 -0.09
N SER A 6 27.06 3.88 0.15
CA SER A 6 26.05 3.36 1.07
C SER A 6 25.41 2.08 0.55
N HIS A 7 25.13 1.98 -0.76
CA HIS A 7 24.58 0.76 -1.38
C HIS A 7 25.55 -0.41 -1.31
N THR A 8 26.85 -0.19 -1.55
CA THR A 8 27.86 -1.25 -1.50
C THR A 8 28.02 -1.81 -0.08
N LEU A 9 28.09 -0.93 0.93
CA LEU A 9 28.15 -1.37 2.34
C LEU A 9 26.88 -2.12 2.77
N GLN A 10 25.73 -1.73 2.26
CA GLN A 10 24.46 -2.37 2.55
C GLN A 10 24.34 -3.75 1.89
N LEU A 11 24.86 -3.94 0.67
CA LEU A 11 24.93 -5.25 0.03
C LEU A 11 25.80 -6.22 0.84
N ILE A 12 26.92 -5.75 1.39
CA ILE A 12 27.81 -6.57 2.22
C ILE A 12 27.14 -7.00 3.54
N SER A 13 26.35 -6.14 4.15
CA SER A 13 25.63 -6.48 5.40
C SER A 13 24.33 -7.26 5.19
N ARG A 14 23.87 -7.40 3.92
CA ARG A 14 22.58 -8.04 3.55
C ARG A 14 22.72 -9.00 2.36
N PRO A 15 23.68 -9.94 2.38
CA PRO A 15 23.94 -10.81 1.22
C PRO A 15 22.77 -11.78 0.96
N VAL A 16 22.10 -12.27 1.99
CA VAL A 16 21.02 -13.25 1.88
C VAL A 16 19.78 -12.59 1.28
N SER A 17 19.29 -11.50 1.87
CA SER A 17 18.10 -10.78 1.38
C SER A 17 18.31 -10.20 -0.02
N SER A 18 19.55 -9.85 -0.38
CA SER A 18 19.87 -9.39 -1.75
C SER A 18 19.81 -10.52 -2.78
N ALA A 19 20.33 -11.72 -2.43
CA ALA A 19 20.32 -12.87 -3.29
C ALA A 19 18.88 -13.44 -3.49
N GLU A 20 18.08 -13.51 -2.42
CA GLU A 20 16.68 -13.93 -2.46
C GLU A 20 15.85 -13.05 -3.42
N ARG A 21 16.04 -11.73 -3.35
CA ARG A 21 15.35 -10.80 -4.26
C ARG A 21 15.74 -10.97 -5.72
N LEU A 22 17.03 -11.12 -6.02
CA LEU A 22 17.49 -11.37 -7.40
C LEU A 22 16.88 -12.63 -7.97
N LEU A 23 16.88 -13.71 -7.20
CA LEU A 23 16.32 -14.99 -7.61
C LEU A 23 14.82 -14.86 -7.89
N PHE A 24 14.09 -14.18 -6.99
CA PHE A 24 12.67 -13.96 -7.15
C PHE A 24 12.36 -13.12 -8.40
N MET A 25 13.05 -12.00 -8.62
CA MET A 25 12.87 -11.15 -9.81
C MET A 25 13.11 -11.93 -11.10
N ALA A 26 14.15 -12.77 -11.16
CA ALA A 26 14.45 -13.57 -12.33
C ALA A 26 13.38 -14.64 -12.60
N THR A 27 12.90 -15.32 -11.55
CA THR A 27 11.87 -16.36 -11.69
C THR A 27 10.49 -15.80 -12.02
N ASP A 28 10.14 -14.64 -11.46
CA ASP A 28 8.86 -13.97 -11.71
C ASP A 28 8.78 -13.50 -13.18
N THR A 29 9.83 -12.86 -13.70
CA THR A 29 9.89 -12.43 -15.11
C THR A 29 9.67 -13.60 -16.08
N VAL A 30 10.30 -14.76 -15.84
CA VAL A 30 10.10 -15.96 -16.67
C VAL A 30 8.67 -16.49 -16.57
N SER A 31 8.07 -16.45 -15.37
CA SER A 31 6.72 -16.97 -15.16
C SER A 31 5.63 -16.12 -15.80
N GLU A 32 5.81 -14.81 -15.86
CA GLU A 32 4.87 -13.87 -16.50
C GLU A 32 4.90 -13.97 -18.01
N THR A 33 6.08 -13.98 -18.62
CA THR A 33 6.22 -14.13 -20.09
C THR A 33 5.52 -15.38 -20.63
N LEU A 34 5.31 -16.40 -19.79
CA LEU A 34 4.68 -17.67 -20.18
C LEU A 34 3.17 -17.75 -19.88
N ARG A 35 2.57 -16.79 -19.16
CA ARG A 35 1.22 -16.93 -18.57
C ARG A 35 0.11 -16.08 -19.18
N ILE A 36 0.41 -15.01 -19.88
CA ILE A 36 -0.63 -14.06 -20.29
C ILE A 36 -0.94 -14.27 -21.77
N GLN A 37 -2.11 -14.84 -22.05
CA GLN A 37 -2.77 -14.61 -23.33
C GLN A 37 -3.81 -13.50 -23.12
N PRO A 38 -3.69 -12.35 -23.78
CA PRO A 38 -4.76 -11.37 -23.78
C PRO A 38 -6.01 -12.03 -24.36
N THR A 39 -7.06 -12.06 -23.58
CA THR A 39 -8.40 -12.39 -24.10
C THR A 39 -8.82 -11.20 -24.94
N GLY A 40 -9.06 -11.39 -26.24
CA GLY A 40 -9.60 -10.32 -27.09
C GLY A 40 -10.94 -9.80 -26.56
N PRO A 41 -11.43 -8.67 -27.10
CA PRO A 41 -12.69 -8.05 -26.68
C PRO A 41 -13.85 -9.06 -26.74
N VAL A 42 -14.71 -9.01 -25.74
CA VAL A 42 -15.90 -9.89 -25.63
C VAL A 42 -17.08 -9.19 -26.30
N ASP A 43 -17.88 -9.93 -27.07
CA ASP A 43 -19.13 -9.39 -27.59
C ASP A 43 -20.03 -8.98 -26.39
N PRO A 44 -20.56 -7.77 -26.33
CA PRO A 44 -21.46 -7.34 -25.26
C PRO A 44 -22.65 -8.27 -25.04
N ALA A 45 -23.09 -8.99 -26.07
CA ALA A 45 -24.16 -9.99 -25.99
C ALA A 45 -23.76 -11.26 -25.20
N ASP A 46 -22.46 -11.55 -25.10
CA ASP A 46 -21.93 -12.70 -24.37
C ASP A 46 -21.64 -12.38 -22.89
N ILE A 47 -21.76 -11.12 -22.48
CA ILE A 47 -21.56 -10.72 -21.08
C ILE A 47 -22.74 -11.21 -20.24
N PRO A 48 -22.54 -12.10 -19.25
CA PRO A 48 -23.65 -12.68 -18.50
C PRO A 48 -24.35 -11.65 -17.60
N PRO A 49 -25.62 -11.87 -17.25
CA PRO A 49 -26.30 -11.07 -16.23
C PRO A 49 -25.59 -11.17 -14.89
N LEU A 50 -25.83 -10.20 -14.01
CA LEU A 50 -25.28 -10.21 -12.66
C LEU A 50 -25.91 -11.32 -11.82
N ASN A 51 -25.09 -11.95 -10.98
CA ASN A 51 -25.54 -12.95 -10.03
C ASN A 51 -26.32 -12.30 -8.87
N ASP A 52 -27.45 -12.88 -8.53
CA ASP A 52 -28.30 -12.52 -7.39
C ASP A 52 -28.16 -13.49 -6.20
N GLY A 53 -27.35 -14.53 -6.35
CA GLY A 53 -27.05 -15.53 -5.33
C GLY A 53 -26.22 -15.02 -4.15
N PRO A 54 -25.91 -15.90 -3.19
CA PRO A 54 -25.03 -15.55 -2.06
C PRO A 54 -23.60 -15.27 -2.54
N GLY A 55 -22.89 -14.41 -1.80
CA GLY A 55 -21.45 -14.18 -1.97
C GLY A 55 -20.62 -15.43 -1.62
N MET A 56 -19.31 -15.28 -1.60
CA MET A 56 -18.40 -16.37 -1.21
C MET A 56 -18.60 -16.73 0.28
N ASP A 57 -18.31 -17.99 0.62
CA ASP A 57 -18.28 -18.45 2.00
C ASP A 57 -17.06 -17.85 2.73
N LEU A 58 -17.31 -16.84 3.58
CA LEU A 58 -16.24 -16.09 4.27
C LEU A 58 -15.52 -16.93 5.33
N GLU A 59 -16.17 -17.91 5.94
CA GLU A 59 -15.51 -18.81 6.91
C GLU A 59 -14.52 -19.73 6.20
N ALA A 60 -14.96 -20.36 5.11
CA ALA A 60 -14.09 -21.18 4.28
C ALA A 60 -12.94 -20.34 3.65
N TRP A 61 -13.24 -19.10 3.25
CA TRP A 61 -12.26 -18.14 2.74
C TRP A 61 -11.16 -17.82 3.76
N GLU A 62 -11.55 -17.47 4.98
CA GLU A 62 -10.58 -17.17 6.04
C GLU A 62 -9.73 -18.38 6.43
N ALA A 63 -10.30 -19.59 6.43
CA ALA A 63 -9.54 -20.82 6.62
C ALA A 63 -8.55 -21.09 5.46
N GLU A 64 -8.90 -20.71 4.24
CA GLU A 64 -7.99 -20.78 3.09
C GLU A 64 -6.85 -19.77 3.23
N LEU A 65 -7.14 -18.53 3.66
CA LEU A 65 -6.13 -17.51 3.95
C LEU A 65 -5.15 -17.94 5.06
N ASP A 66 -5.63 -18.60 6.11
CA ASP A 66 -4.76 -19.14 7.17
C ASP A 66 -3.71 -20.12 6.60
N ARG A 67 -4.10 -20.93 5.63
CA ARG A 67 -3.19 -21.87 4.94
C ARG A 67 -2.26 -21.16 3.95
N LEU A 68 -2.78 -20.18 3.22
CA LEU A 68 -2.04 -19.44 2.20
C LEU A 68 -0.93 -18.60 2.80
N THR A 69 -1.22 -17.88 3.88
CA THR A 69 -0.30 -16.89 4.47
C THR A 69 0.50 -17.45 5.65
N GLY A 70 0.04 -18.54 6.26
CA GLY A 70 0.58 -19.02 7.53
C GLY A 70 0.38 -18.04 8.71
N ASN A 71 -0.36 -16.97 8.48
CA ASN A 71 -0.65 -15.91 9.44
C ASN A 71 -2.12 -15.99 9.86
N LYS A 72 -2.36 -16.19 11.15
CA LYS A 72 -3.72 -16.16 11.70
C LYS A 72 -4.19 -14.72 11.90
N ARG A 73 -5.50 -14.54 11.88
CA ARG A 73 -6.14 -13.29 12.31
C ARG A 73 -5.79 -12.99 13.77
N THR A 74 -5.74 -11.70 14.08
CA THR A 74 -5.62 -11.18 15.45
C THR A 74 -6.81 -10.30 15.74
N LYS A 75 -7.02 -9.94 17.00
CA LYS A 75 -8.08 -9.02 17.39
C LYS A 75 -7.61 -7.57 17.38
N GLY A 76 -8.53 -6.65 17.08
CA GLY A 76 -8.27 -5.22 17.11
C GLY A 76 -9.48 -4.40 16.69
N THR A 77 -9.48 -3.12 17.02
CA THR A 77 -10.46 -2.19 16.47
C THR A 77 -9.96 -1.64 15.14
N VAL A 78 -10.88 -1.36 14.23
CA VAL A 78 -10.59 -0.80 12.90
C VAL A 78 -11.38 0.51 12.72
N ARG A 79 -10.67 1.60 12.48
CA ARG A 79 -11.26 2.89 12.11
C ARG A 79 -10.61 3.40 10.82
N TYR A 80 -11.43 3.87 9.91
CA TYR A 80 -10.97 4.47 8.66
C TYR A 80 -10.82 5.97 8.81
N LEU A 81 -9.71 6.50 8.32
CA LEU A 81 -9.40 7.91 8.24
C LEU A 81 -9.27 8.25 6.77
N ILE A 82 -10.29 8.89 6.22
CA ILE A 82 -10.37 9.19 4.79
C ILE A 82 -9.96 10.65 4.60
N ASP A 83 -9.07 10.86 3.64
CA ASP A 83 -8.40 12.12 3.35
C ASP A 83 -7.41 12.60 4.43
N GLY A 84 -6.53 13.49 4.00
CA GLY A 84 -5.45 13.99 4.85
C GLY A 84 -5.92 14.77 6.06
N GLU A 85 -7.11 15.44 6.00
CA GLU A 85 -7.67 16.15 7.15
C GLU A 85 -7.87 15.20 8.33
N ASP A 86 -8.55 14.07 8.10
CA ASP A 86 -8.86 13.09 9.16
C ASP A 86 -7.58 12.47 9.72
N PHE A 87 -6.69 12.00 8.82
CA PHE A 87 -5.48 11.33 9.26
C PHE A 87 -4.53 12.25 10.01
N PHE A 88 -4.15 13.38 9.42
CA PHE A 88 -3.12 14.23 10.02
C PHE A 88 -3.62 14.89 11.30
N THR A 89 -4.89 15.29 11.39
CA THR A 89 -5.48 15.81 12.64
C THR A 89 -5.38 14.74 13.74
N ARG A 90 -5.82 13.53 13.48
CA ARG A 90 -5.77 12.43 14.43
C ARG A 90 -4.34 12.03 14.79
N PHE A 91 -3.41 12.07 13.83
CA PHE A 91 -2.00 11.80 14.06
C PHE A 91 -1.36 12.85 14.97
N PHE A 92 -1.60 14.14 14.73
CA PHE A 92 -1.08 15.20 15.59
C PHE A 92 -1.63 15.08 17.02
N ASP A 93 -2.91 14.78 17.19
CA ASP A 93 -3.52 14.56 18.52
C ASP A 93 -2.86 13.37 19.24
N ALA A 94 -2.74 12.23 18.56
CA ALA A 94 -2.14 11.04 19.13
C ALA A 94 -0.66 11.23 19.46
N ALA A 95 0.12 11.87 18.57
CA ALA A 95 1.52 12.16 18.80
C ALA A 95 1.74 13.15 19.93
N SER A 96 0.86 14.16 20.06
CA SER A 96 0.89 15.10 21.17
C SER A 96 0.59 14.45 22.52
N GLY A 97 -0.28 13.44 22.54
CA GLY A 97 -0.62 12.66 23.73
C GLY A 97 0.32 11.48 24.01
N ALA A 98 1.35 11.24 23.18
CA ALA A 98 2.28 10.13 23.38
C ALA A 98 3.03 10.25 24.71
N GLU A 99 3.13 9.14 25.44
CA GLU A 99 3.77 9.08 26.77
C GLU A 99 5.15 8.38 26.76
N ARG A 100 5.41 7.53 25.75
CA ARG A 100 6.59 6.63 25.73
C ARG A 100 7.35 6.65 24.43
N SER A 101 6.65 6.47 23.29
CA SER A 101 7.33 6.25 22.02
C SER A 101 6.46 6.59 20.82
N ILE A 102 7.13 7.07 19.77
CA ILE A 102 6.58 7.25 18.42
C ILE A 102 7.51 6.53 17.45
N SER A 103 6.98 5.61 16.65
CA SER A 103 7.77 4.89 15.64
C SER A 103 7.12 5.08 14.27
N LEU A 104 7.87 5.62 13.32
CA LEU A 104 7.44 5.83 11.93
C LEU A 104 8.21 4.90 11.00
N ARG A 105 7.50 4.32 10.02
CA ARG A 105 8.08 3.66 8.85
C ARG A 105 7.38 4.26 7.64
N MET A 106 8.13 5.02 6.83
CA MET A 106 7.59 5.81 5.74
C MET A 106 8.37 5.58 4.46
N TYR A 107 7.65 5.48 3.34
CA TYR A 107 8.25 5.47 2.02
C TYR A 107 8.77 6.86 1.65
N ILE A 108 7.91 7.90 1.79
CA ILE A 108 8.28 9.30 1.58
C ILE A 108 8.04 10.09 2.86
N PHE A 109 9.04 10.85 3.28
CA PHE A 109 8.94 11.96 4.20
C PHE A 109 9.55 13.16 3.47
N ASP A 110 8.69 14.03 2.96
CA ASP A 110 9.08 15.11 2.06
C ASP A 110 9.77 16.28 2.80
N ASN A 111 10.27 17.25 2.05
CA ASN A 111 10.89 18.48 2.57
C ASN A 111 10.00 19.71 2.37
N ASP A 112 8.72 19.50 2.05
CA ASP A 112 7.73 20.57 1.93
C ASP A 112 7.35 21.20 3.28
N ASP A 113 6.58 22.28 3.22
CA ASP A 113 6.17 23.03 4.41
C ASP A 113 5.33 22.21 5.39
N TYR A 114 4.50 21.27 4.88
CA TYR A 114 3.67 20.45 5.74
C TYR A 114 4.45 19.31 6.39
N ALA A 115 5.31 18.65 5.62
CA ALA A 115 6.21 17.62 6.16
C ALA A 115 7.15 18.20 7.23
N LEU A 116 7.64 19.44 7.07
CA LEU A 116 8.43 20.11 8.10
C LEU A 116 7.63 20.40 9.37
N ARG A 117 6.33 20.74 9.29
CA ARG A 117 5.48 20.85 10.48
C ARG A 117 5.39 19.54 11.26
N VAL A 118 5.28 18.40 10.54
CA VAL A 118 5.32 17.07 11.16
C VAL A 118 6.69 16.82 11.79
N ALA A 119 7.78 17.11 11.08
CA ALA A 119 9.14 16.97 11.59
C ALA A 119 9.35 17.78 12.89
N ASP A 120 8.94 19.03 12.90
CA ASP A 120 9.04 19.90 14.09
C ASP A 120 8.22 19.39 15.27
N MET A 121 7.05 18.85 15.02
CA MET A 121 6.25 18.20 16.07
C MET A 121 6.99 16.99 16.65
N LEU A 122 7.56 16.14 15.81
CA LEU A 122 8.32 14.95 16.25
C LEU A 122 9.58 15.34 17.01
N LYS A 123 10.31 16.39 16.58
CA LYS A 123 11.48 16.95 17.28
C LYS A 123 11.10 17.44 18.69
N ARG A 124 10.01 18.22 18.81
CA ARG A 124 9.50 18.67 20.13
C ARG A 124 9.20 17.48 21.03
N ARG A 125 8.47 16.46 20.54
CA ARG A 125 8.15 15.28 21.34
C ARG A 125 9.41 14.52 21.76
N SER A 126 10.40 14.40 20.87
CA SER A 126 11.69 13.81 21.20
C SER A 126 12.41 14.57 22.31
N ASN A 127 12.40 15.89 22.24
CA ASN A 127 13.02 16.75 23.27
C ASN A 127 12.25 16.74 24.60
N ASP A 128 10.94 16.43 24.56
CA ASP A 128 10.12 16.17 25.77
C ASP A 128 10.40 14.77 26.38
N GLY A 129 11.33 13.99 25.83
CA GLY A 129 11.74 12.69 26.33
C GLY A 129 11.01 11.50 25.73
N ILE A 130 10.16 11.70 24.73
CA ILE A 130 9.51 10.60 24.00
C ILE A 130 10.53 9.94 23.07
N LYS A 131 10.58 8.62 23.08
CA LYS A 131 11.48 7.86 22.19
C LYS A 131 10.94 7.85 20.75
N VAL A 132 11.52 8.65 19.87
CA VAL A 132 11.13 8.75 18.47
C VAL A 132 12.11 7.95 17.59
N LYS A 133 11.57 7.05 16.77
CA LYS A 133 12.29 6.27 15.77
C LYS A 133 11.66 6.44 14.39
N ILE A 134 12.46 6.75 13.40
CA ILE A 134 11.98 6.97 12.04
C ILE A 134 12.77 6.09 11.06
N LEU A 135 12.08 5.18 10.38
CA LEU A 135 12.62 4.36 9.31
C LEU A 135 12.10 4.91 7.97
N LEU A 136 13.01 5.46 7.17
CA LEU A 136 12.69 6.01 5.86
C LEU A 136 13.18 5.09 4.75
N ASP A 137 12.49 5.07 3.63
CA ASP A 137 12.98 4.40 2.43
C ASP A 137 14.02 5.25 1.70
N GLY A 138 15.11 4.60 1.25
CA GLY A 138 16.19 5.29 0.56
C GLY A 138 15.82 5.74 -0.85
N LEU A 139 14.94 5.01 -1.54
CA LEU A 139 14.47 5.35 -2.88
C LEU A 139 13.41 6.44 -2.82
N GLY A 140 12.40 6.28 -1.95
CA GLY A 140 11.34 7.24 -1.76
C GLY A 140 11.86 8.64 -1.40
N THR A 141 12.86 8.71 -0.53
CA THR A 141 13.50 9.98 -0.15
C THR A 141 14.20 10.68 -1.34
N ILE A 142 14.71 9.92 -2.32
CA ILE A 142 15.32 10.50 -3.54
C ILE A 142 14.23 10.98 -4.49
N VAL A 143 13.16 10.22 -4.65
CA VAL A 143 12.04 10.56 -5.55
C VAL A 143 11.38 11.86 -5.10
N SER A 144 11.10 12.03 -3.81
CA SER A 144 10.45 13.23 -3.27
C SER A 144 11.23 14.52 -3.55
N THR A 145 12.57 14.47 -3.55
CA THR A 145 13.40 15.66 -3.83
C THR A 145 13.47 16.04 -5.30
N MET A 146 12.92 15.23 -6.21
CA MET A 146 12.94 15.45 -7.66
C MET A 146 11.61 16.01 -8.21
N GLU A 147 10.53 15.96 -7.45
CA GLU A 147 9.21 16.41 -7.88
C GLU A 147 8.94 17.85 -7.41
N THR A 148 8.54 18.70 -8.36
CA THR A 148 8.11 20.07 -8.05
C THR A 148 6.60 20.02 -7.77
N GLN A 149 6.20 20.23 -6.53
CA GLN A 149 4.78 20.25 -6.16
C GLN A 149 4.13 21.56 -6.59
N GLU A 150 3.06 21.49 -7.40
CA GLU A 150 2.33 22.66 -7.87
C GLU A 150 1.70 23.48 -6.72
N SER A 151 1.34 22.81 -5.62
CA SER A 151 0.71 23.45 -4.46
C SER A 151 1.72 23.98 -3.42
N LEU A 152 3.03 23.91 -3.67
CA LEU A 152 4.04 24.36 -2.73
C LEU A 152 3.97 25.88 -2.54
N PRO A 153 4.00 26.42 -1.31
CA PRO A 153 4.00 27.87 -1.07
C PRO A 153 5.16 28.57 -1.77
N GLU A 154 4.87 29.73 -2.39
CA GLU A 154 5.88 30.53 -3.09
C GLU A 154 7.03 30.90 -2.13
N GLY A 155 8.26 30.65 -2.56
CA GLY A 155 9.46 30.91 -1.76
C GLY A 155 9.79 29.88 -0.68
N HIS A 156 9.09 28.74 -0.64
CA HIS A 156 9.46 27.65 0.27
C HIS A 156 10.86 27.13 -0.06
N VAL A 157 11.71 26.98 0.98
CA VAL A 157 13.04 26.38 0.88
C VAL A 157 13.14 25.28 1.92
N GLY A 158 13.01 24.03 1.48
CA GLY A 158 13.17 22.88 2.34
C GLY A 158 14.63 22.55 2.65
N PRO A 159 14.88 21.74 3.69
CA PRO A 159 16.23 21.26 4.01
C PRO A 159 16.74 20.35 2.88
N SER A 160 18.07 20.38 2.65
CA SER A 160 18.71 19.52 1.67
C SER A 160 18.69 18.02 2.04
N SER A 161 18.40 17.69 3.30
CA SER A 161 18.31 16.33 3.83
C SER A 161 17.32 16.27 4.99
N VAL A 162 16.19 15.64 4.76
CA VAL A 162 15.18 15.42 5.81
C VAL A 162 15.69 14.55 6.95
N PRO A 163 16.42 13.44 6.71
CA PRO A 163 17.04 12.69 7.81
C PRO A 163 17.92 13.55 8.72
N MET A 164 18.79 14.36 8.15
CA MET A 164 19.65 15.26 8.94
C MET A 164 18.84 16.33 9.70
N TYR A 165 17.79 16.88 9.06
CA TYR A 165 16.90 17.84 9.71
C TYR A 165 16.17 17.25 10.91
N LEU A 166 15.73 16.00 10.80
CA LEU A 166 15.07 15.28 11.89
C LEU A 166 16.01 15.01 13.08
N GLU A 167 17.27 14.69 12.83
CA GLU A 167 18.27 14.39 13.86
C GLU A 167 18.88 15.66 14.47
N ASP A 168 18.92 16.77 13.73
CA ASP A 168 19.48 18.03 14.20
C ASP A 168 18.69 18.58 15.39
N ASP A 169 19.35 18.99 16.45
CA ASP A 169 18.74 19.51 17.69
C ASP A 169 17.61 18.61 18.25
N SER A 170 17.74 17.29 18.13
CA SER A 170 16.76 16.33 18.67
C SER A 170 17.42 15.00 19.09
N ALA A 171 16.66 14.16 19.79
CA ALA A 171 17.05 12.78 20.12
C ALA A 171 16.33 11.75 19.21
N ILE A 172 15.87 12.16 18.03
CA ILE A 172 15.29 11.25 17.05
C ILE A 172 16.35 10.31 16.49
N ASP A 173 16.04 9.02 16.43
CA ASP A 173 16.89 8.00 15.80
C ASP A 173 16.34 7.72 14.39
N VAL A 174 17.06 8.11 13.33
CA VAL A 174 16.67 7.93 11.94
C VAL A 174 17.47 6.79 11.32
N ARG A 175 16.79 5.89 10.60
CA ARG A 175 17.43 4.87 9.78
C ARG A 175 16.88 4.89 8.37
N MET A 176 17.76 4.56 7.43
CA MET A 176 17.39 4.40 6.03
C MET A 176 17.23 2.92 5.72
N ALA A 177 16.04 2.53 5.28
CA ALA A 177 15.84 1.21 4.70
C ALA A 177 16.55 1.18 3.35
N ALA A 178 17.52 0.30 3.24
CA ALA A 178 18.18 0.09 1.98
C ALA A 178 17.64 -1.15 1.32
N ASN A 179 17.18 -0.96 0.12
CA ASN A 179 16.66 -2.03 -0.70
C ASN A 179 17.57 -2.16 -1.93
N PRO A 180 18.25 -3.30 -2.08
CA PRO A 180 18.99 -3.56 -3.31
C PRO A 180 18.02 -3.63 -4.50
N TRP A 181 18.51 -3.30 -5.69
CA TRP A 181 17.78 -3.49 -6.94
C TRP A 181 16.55 -2.59 -7.13
N LEU A 182 16.61 -1.35 -6.62
CA LEU A 182 15.57 -0.34 -6.78
C LEU A 182 14.19 -0.70 -6.19
N THR A 183 14.09 -1.75 -5.38
CA THR A 183 12.84 -2.10 -4.70
C THR A 183 12.62 -1.21 -3.49
N GLY A 184 11.38 -0.79 -3.24
CA GLY A 184 11.01 0.12 -2.16
C GLY A 184 10.57 -0.58 -0.87
N ASP A 185 10.79 0.06 0.26
CA ASP A 185 10.06 -0.21 1.51
C ASP A 185 8.82 0.69 1.53
N HIS A 186 7.77 0.26 0.79
CA HIS A 186 6.61 1.08 0.49
C HIS A 186 5.55 1.05 1.61
N VAL A 187 5.89 0.54 2.77
CA VAL A 187 5.03 0.55 3.97
C VAL A 187 4.93 1.96 4.55
N LYS A 188 3.71 2.38 4.94
CA LYS A 188 3.43 3.61 5.66
C LYS A 188 2.77 3.25 6.98
N THR A 189 3.50 3.43 8.08
CA THR A 189 3.02 3.04 9.41
C THR A 189 3.53 4.01 10.46
N VAL A 190 2.63 4.44 11.34
CA VAL A 190 2.94 5.19 12.56
C VAL A 190 2.46 4.40 13.76
N ILE A 191 3.30 4.20 14.75
CA ILE A 191 2.98 3.46 15.97
C ILE A 191 3.20 4.38 17.17
N ILE A 192 2.15 4.61 17.95
CA ILE A 192 2.18 5.44 19.15
C ILE A 192 2.09 4.54 20.40
N ASP A 193 3.05 4.65 21.30
CA ASP A 193 3.12 3.99 22.62
C ASP A 193 2.94 2.46 22.56
N LYS A 194 3.10 1.85 21.39
CA LYS A 194 2.80 0.43 21.11
C LYS A 194 1.34 0.06 21.43
N LYS A 195 0.42 1.02 21.33
CA LYS A 195 -1.01 0.86 21.61
C LYS A 195 -1.89 1.24 20.44
N LEU A 196 -1.42 2.18 19.61
CA LEU A 196 -2.14 2.75 18.50
C LEU A 196 -1.28 2.65 17.23
N VAL A 197 -1.88 2.24 16.13
CA VAL A 197 -1.23 2.17 14.80
C VAL A 197 -2.06 2.93 13.79
N PHE A 198 -1.38 3.70 12.94
CA PHE A 198 -1.92 4.17 11.66
C PHE A 198 -1.16 3.46 10.55
N THR A 199 -1.87 2.90 9.56
CA THR A 199 -1.26 2.32 8.36
C THR A 199 -2.17 2.51 7.16
N GLY A 200 -1.62 2.60 5.94
CA GLY A 200 -2.43 2.85 4.74
C GLY A 200 -1.62 3.39 3.57
N GLY A 201 -2.24 4.27 2.77
CA GLY A 201 -1.67 4.82 1.54
C GLY A 201 -0.80 6.06 1.74
N MET A 202 -1.05 6.89 2.78
CA MET A 202 -0.51 8.24 2.89
C MET A 202 0.95 8.27 3.35
N ASN A 203 1.75 9.06 2.67
CA ASN A 203 3.08 9.49 3.10
C ASN A 203 3.02 10.80 3.94
N ILE A 204 4.17 11.27 4.40
CA ILE A 204 4.30 12.57 5.07
C ILE A 204 4.73 13.58 4.03
N ALA A 205 3.74 14.19 3.37
CA ALA A 205 3.95 15.22 2.36
C ALA A 205 2.67 16.06 2.18
N ARG A 206 2.82 17.25 1.59
CA ARG A 206 1.76 18.25 1.45
C ARG A 206 0.59 17.76 0.63
N GLU A 207 0.84 17.07 -0.49
CA GLU A 207 -0.19 16.57 -1.38
C GLU A 207 -1.13 15.58 -0.70
N TYR A 208 -0.61 14.73 0.20
CA TYR A 208 -1.46 13.81 0.98
C TYR A 208 -2.33 14.54 1.99
N ARG A 209 -1.94 15.73 2.40
CA ARG A 209 -2.72 16.54 3.33
C ARG A 209 -3.82 17.34 2.66
N TYR A 210 -3.58 17.87 1.48
CA TYR A 210 -4.43 18.91 0.87
C TYR A 210 -5.03 18.54 -0.49
N ASP A 211 -4.32 17.73 -1.29
CA ASP A 211 -4.59 17.65 -2.71
C ASP A 211 -5.13 16.27 -3.14
N TRP A 212 -4.67 15.21 -2.49
CA TRP A 212 -4.98 13.84 -2.89
C TRP A 212 -6.04 13.21 -2.01
N HIS A 213 -6.91 12.42 -2.65
CA HIS A 213 -7.82 11.53 -1.97
C HIS A 213 -7.10 10.22 -1.63
N ASP A 214 -6.94 9.92 -0.37
CA ASP A 214 -6.27 8.71 0.12
C ASP A 214 -6.84 8.31 1.49
N MET A 215 -6.40 7.19 2.05
CA MET A 215 -6.87 6.72 3.33
C MET A 215 -5.81 6.05 4.18
N MET A 216 -6.00 6.16 5.50
CA MET A 216 -5.30 5.41 6.53
C MET A 216 -6.28 4.58 7.35
N VAL A 217 -5.77 3.55 8.00
CA VAL A 217 -6.49 2.73 8.97
C VAL A 217 -5.87 2.96 10.34
N GLU A 218 -6.68 3.34 11.30
CA GLU A 218 -6.32 3.36 12.72
C GLU A 218 -6.65 2.00 13.33
N LEU A 219 -5.67 1.41 14.03
CA LEU A 219 -5.77 0.11 14.68
C LEU A 219 -5.38 0.21 16.15
N GLU A 220 -6.15 -0.43 17.01
CA GLU A 220 -5.84 -0.63 18.44
C GLU A 220 -6.03 -2.10 18.82
N GLY A 221 -5.51 -2.49 19.99
CA GLY A 221 -5.61 -3.85 20.51
C GLY A 221 -4.48 -4.78 20.05
N PRO A 222 -4.64 -6.12 20.18
CA PRO A 222 -3.61 -7.12 19.92
C PRO A 222 -2.93 -7.05 18.55
N VAL A 223 -3.61 -6.54 17.52
CA VAL A 223 -3.04 -6.36 16.17
C VAL A 223 -1.83 -5.41 16.18
N VAL A 224 -1.79 -4.46 17.10
CA VAL A 224 -0.69 -3.48 17.25
C VAL A 224 0.64 -4.19 17.53
N ASP A 225 0.65 -5.24 18.35
CA ASP A 225 1.85 -6.01 18.64
C ASP A 225 2.47 -6.62 17.40
N ARG A 226 1.63 -7.08 16.49
CA ARG A 226 2.09 -7.65 15.23
C ARG A 226 2.73 -6.58 14.36
N VAL A 227 2.12 -5.40 14.22
CA VAL A 227 2.68 -4.28 13.46
C VAL A 227 3.98 -3.79 14.10
N GLN A 228 4.01 -3.66 15.43
CA GLN A 228 5.22 -3.29 16.18
C GLN A 228 6.37 -4.30 15.95
N PHE A 229 6.06 -5.59 15.95
CA PHE A 229 7.05 -6.63 15.67
C PHE A 229 7.62 -6.54 14.26
N GLU A 230 6.78 -6.27 13.25
CA GLU A 230 7.21 -6.06 11.86
C GLU A 230 8.07 -4.78 11.73
N PHE A 231 7.69 -3.69 12.41
CA PHE A 231 8.52 -2.50 12.49
C PHE A 231 9.90 -2.80 13.10
N GLU A 232 9.96 -3.50 14.22
CA GLU A 232 11.22 -3.82 14.89
C GLU A 232 12.14 -4.73 14.05
N LYS A 233 11.58 -5.65 13.24
CA LYS A 233 12.35 -6.43 12.28
C LYS A 233 12.93 -5.54 11.18
N ALA A 234 12.11 -4.64 10.59
CA ALA A 234 12.57 -3.70 9.58
C ALA A 234 13.63 -2.74 10.13
N TRP A 235 13.43 -2.26 11.36
CA TRP A 235 14.39 -1.42 12.08
C TRP A 235 15.72 -2.13 12.33
N ALA A 236 15.68 -3.37 12.76
CA ALA A 236 16.90 -4.19 12.97
C ALA A 236 17.63 -4.45 11.64
N HIS A 237 16.90 -4.74 10.58
CA HIS A 237 17.44 -4.95 9.24
C HIS A 237 18.11 -3.69 8.67
N ALA A 238 17.57 -2.51 8.94
CA ALA A 238 18.15 -1.24 8.54
C ALA A 238 19.39 -0.83 9.35
N GLY A 239 19.67 -1.52 10.46
CA GLY A 239 20.86 -1.29 11.30
C GLY A 239 22.15 -1.88 10.71
N LEU A 240 23.27 -1.65 11.41
CA LEU A 240 24.60 -2.11 11.00
C LEU A 240 24.72 -3.64 10.83
N LEU A 241 23.95 -4.40 11.60
CA LEU A 241 23.97 -5.88 11.54
C LEU A 241 23.15 -6.45 10.39
N GLY A 242 22.37 -5.65 9.67
CA GLY A 242 21.63 -6.06 8.48
C GLY A 242 20.80 -7.35 8.66
N ASP A 243 21.10 -8.37 7.83
CA ASP A 243 20.42 -9.68 7.88
C ASP A 243 20.57 -10.39 9.23
N LEU A 244 21.70 -10.27 9.92
CA LEU A 244 21.88 -10.86 11.24
C LEU A 244 20.93 -10.21 12.27
N GLY A 245 20.84 -8.89 12.28
CA GLY A 245 19.91 -8.16 13.15
C GLY A 245 18.45 -8.55 12.90
N TYR A 246 18.07 -8.68 11.64
CA TYR A 246 16.75 -9.17 11.24
C TYR A 246 16.49 -10.59 11.73
N PHE A 247 17.44 -11.51 11.53
CA PHE A 247 17.31 -12.91 11.96
C PHE A 247 17.15 -13.03 13.47
N VAL A 248 17.98 -12.35 14.25
CA VAL A 248 17.89 -12.33 15.72
C VAL A 248 16.52 -11.81 16.16
N ARG A 249 16.00 -10.75 15.55
CA ARG A 249 14.69 -10.21 15.89
C ARG A 249 13.55 -11.17 15.48
N ARG A 250 13.67 -11.84 14.33
CA ARG A 250 12.68 -12.82 13.84
C ARG A 250 12.47 -13.99 14.78
N ILE A 251 13.53 -14.50 15.42
CA ILE A 251 13.47 -15.62 16.37
C ILE A 251 13.15 -15.20 17.82
N SER A 252 13.15 -13.89 18.10
CA SER A 252 12.81 -13.37 19.43
C SER A 252 11.33 -13.62 19.75
N PRO A 253 10.97 -13.77 21.04
CA PRO A 253 9.59 -13.94 21.46
C PRO A 253 8.70 -12.84 20.88
N LYS A 254 7.56 -13.24 20.33
CA LYS A 254 6.53 -12.29 19.88
C LYS A 254 5.81 -11.74 21.10
N PRO A 255 5.51 -10.44 21.15
CA PRO A 255 4.60 -9.91 22.17
C PRO A 255 3.26 -10.62 22.04
N HIS A 256 2.61 -10.86 23.16
CA HIS A 256 1.30 -11.49 23.21
C HIS A 256 0.41 -10.66 24.14
N HIS A 257 -0.65 -10.06 23.58
CA HIS A 257 -1.71 -9.47 24.39
C HIS A 257 -2.75 -10.53 24.71
N ALA A 258 -3.23 -10.51 25.96
CA ALA A 258 -4.20 -11.48 26.47
C ALA A 258 -5.65 -11.12 26.08
N ASP A 259 -5.90 -9.90 25.61
CA ASP A 259 -7.23 -9.40 25.33
C ASP A 259 -7.72 -9.85 23.96
N ASP A 260 -8.81 -10.60 23.94
CA ASP A 260 -9.43 -11.17 22.74
C ASP A 260 -10.66 -10.34 22.32
N VAL A 261 -10.57 -9.01 22.48
CA VAL A 261 -11.65 -8.05 22.21
C VAL A 261 -11.39 -7.30 20.89
N GLY A 262 -12.46 -7.08 20.13
CA GLY A 262 -12.43 -6.36 18.86
C GLY A 262 -12.74 -7.23 17.66
N ASP A 263 -12.61 -6.63 16.49
CA ASP A 263 -12.82 -7.26 15.20
C ASP A 263 -11.68 -8.26 14.88
N SER A 264 -11.95 -9.26 14.05
CA SER A 264 -10.90 -10.15 13.55
C SER A 264 -10.18 -9.47 12.39
N VAL A 265 -8.90 -9.19 12.56
CA VAL A 265 -8.07 -8.46 11.62
C VAL A 265 -6.90 -9.34 11.16
N ARG A 266 -6.60 -9.34 9.88
CA ARG A 266 -5.43 -9.99 9.27
C ARG A 266 -4.49 -8.94 8.70
N LEU A 267 -3.20 -9.10 8.96
CA LEU A 267 -2.15 -8.35 8.27
C LEU A 267 -1.60 -9.19 7.14
N LEU A 268 -1.57 -8.62 5.95
CA LEU A 268 -1.01 -9.21 4.74
C LEU A 268 0.22 -8.42 4.30
N PHE A 269 1.23 -9.12 3.82
CA PHE A 269 2.50 -8.51 3.44
C PHE A 269 2.87 -8.88 2.00
N THR A 270 3.48 -7.95 1.29
CA THR A 270 4.34 -8.30 0.16
C THR A 270 5.78 -8.35 0.65
N ARG A 271 6.43 -9.47 0.40
CA ARG A 271 7.85 -9.72 0.63
C ARG A 271 8.42 -10.43 -0.59
N ALA A 272 9.72 -10.30 -0.81
CA ALA A 272 10.37 -10.88 -2.00
C ALA A 272 10.18 -12.40 -2.15
N ASP A 273 10.00 -13.12 -1.05
CA ASP A 273 9.82 -14.58 -1.00
C ASP A 273 8.34 -15.00 -0.88
N HIS A 274 7.45 -14.05 -0.56
CA HIS A 274 6.05 -14.38 -0.28
C HIS A 274 5.11 -13.18 -0.50
N PRO A 275 4.50 -13.03 -1.68
CA PRO A 275 3.60 -11.94 -2.02
C PRO A 275 2.17 -12.21 -1.53
N GLU A 276 1.95 -12.19 -0.21
CA GLU A 276 0.67 -12.54 0.42
C GLU A 276 -0.50 -11.68 -0.12
N ILE A 277 -0.26 -10.36 -0.30
CA ILE A 277 -1.30 -9.43 -0.76
C ILE A 277 -1.79 -9.82 -2.16
N PHE A 278 -0.86 -10.06 -3.09
CA PHE A 278 -1.18 -10.47 -4.46
C PHE A 278 -1.94 -11.79 -4.49
N LEU A 279 -1.42 -12.80 -3.79
CA LEU A 279 -2.03 -14.12 -3.75
C LEU A 279 -3.44 -14.09 -3.15
N ALA A 280 -3.63 -13.33 -2.06
CA ALA A 280 -4.93 -13.20 -1.40
C ALA A 280 -5.94 -12.48 -2.29
N GLN A 281 -5.62 -11.31 -2.85
CA GLN A 281 -6.55 -10.55 -3.70
C GLN A 281 -6.89 -11.30 -5.00
N ARG A 282 -5.89 -11.90 -5.64
CA ARG A 282 -6.10 -12.70 -6.83
C ARG A 282 -7.01 -13.91 -6.56
N LEU A 283 -6.78 -14.61 -5.44
CA LEU A 283 -7.64 -15.73 -5.05
C LEU A 283 -9.03 -15.28 -4.65
N ALA A 284 -9.17 -14.13 -3.96
CA ALA A 284 -10.46 -13.54 -3.65
C ALA A 284 -11.26 -13.21 -4.93
N ALA A 285 -10.61 -12.61 -5.93
CA ALA A 285 -11.24 -12.36 -7.23
C ALA A 285 -11.75 -13.65 -7.90
N LYS A 286 -11.01 -14.76 -7.79
CA LYS A 286 -11.45 -16.09 -8.27
C LYS A 286 -12.63 -16.65 -7.49
N ARG A 287 -12.72 -16.37 -6.18
CA ARG A 287 -13.74 -16.90 -5.29
C ARG A 287 -15.02 -16.06 -5.23
N ALA A 288 -14.91 -14.78 -5.56
CA ALA A 288 -16.05 -13.87 -5.58
C ALA A 288 -17.15 -14.36 -6.49
N ARG A 289 -18.40 -14.23 -6.00
CA ARG A 289 -19.63 -14.71 -6.66
C ARG A 289 -20.65 -13.61 -6.87
N LYS A 290 -20.66 -12.57 -6.03
CA LYS A 290 -21.67 -11.52 -6.04
C LYS A 290 -21.11 -10.18 -6.49
N TYR A 291 -20.09 -9.65 -5.79
CA TYR A 291 -19.51 -8.36 -6.12
C TYR A 291 -18.03 -8.23 -5.78
N ILE A 292 -17.36 -7.37 -6.53
CA ILE A 292 -15.99 -6.92 -6.29
C ILE A 292 -15.96 -5.41 -6.48
N TYR A 293 -15.56 -4.67 -5.44
CA TYR A 293 -15.32 -3.24 -5.51
C TYR A 293 -13.85 -2.96 -5.25
N ILE A 294 -13.19 -2.24 -6.13
CA ILE A 294 -11.77 -1.89 -6.02
C ILE A 294 -11.60 -0.40 -6.29
N GLN A 295 -10.81 0.26 -5.46
CA GLN A 295 -10.26 1.58 -5.71
C GLN A 295 -8.75 1.52 -5.59
N ASN A 296 -8.03 1.90 -6.65
CA ASN A 296 -6.58 1.83 -6.66
C ASN A 296 -5.98 2.92 -7.56
N ALA A 297 -4.85 3.50 -7.10
CA ALA A 297 -4.17 4.57 -7.79
C ALA A 297 -3.50 4.09 -9.10
N TYR A 298 -2.84 2.93 -9.05
CA TYR A 298 -2.08 2.35 -10.16
C TYR A 298 -2.60 0.95 -10.45
N PHE A 299 -3.07 0.76 -11.67
CA PHE A 299 -3.79 -0.43 -12.07
C PHE A 299 -3.13 -1.06 -13.30
N THR A 300 -1.98 -1.72 -13.11
CA THR A 300 -1.13 -2.20 -14.23
C THR A 300 -0.77 -3.68 -14.15
N ASP A 301 -1.23 -4.44 -13.13
CA ASP A 301 -0.95 -5.88 -13.04
C ASP A 301 -1.93 -6.68 -13.90
N ASP A 302 -1.44 -7.23 -15.01
CA ASP A 302 -2.24 -7.99 -15.98
C ASP A 302 -2.95 -9.20 -15.36
N ALA A 303 -2.33 -9.85 -14.36
CA ALA A 303 -2.95 -11.00 -13.73
C ALA A 303 -4.19 -10.60 -12.92
N MET A 304 -4.17 -9.43 -12.28
CA MET A 304 -5.36 -8.89 -11.60
C MET A 304 -6.42 -8.45 -12.61
N LEU A 305 -6.03 -7.74 -13.68
CA LEU A 305 -6.97 -7.37 -14.77
C LEU A 305 -7.68 -8.61 -15.33
N TYR A 306 -6.92 -9.66 -15.64
CA TYR A 306 -7.47 -10.93 -16.10
C TYR A 306 -8.47 -11.55 -15.13
N GLU A 307 -8.14 -11.63 -13.82
CA GLU A 307 -9.03 -12.24 -12.83
C GLU A 307 -10.32 -11.43 -12.63
N LEU A 308 -10.26 -10.10 -12.75
CA LEU A 308 -11.45 -9.24 -12.67
C LEU A 308 -12.36 -9.40 -13.90
N ALA A 309 -11.76 -9.45 -15.10
CA ALA A 309 -12.49 -9.78 -16.33
C ALA A 309 -13.17 -11.17 -16.21
N GLN A 310 -12.44 -12.19 -15.76
CA GLN A 310 -12.99 -13.52 -15.53
C GLN A 310 -14.09 -13.53 -14.45
N ALA A 311 -13.98 -12.73 -13.40
CA ALA A 311 -15.03 -12.59 -12.39
C ALA A 311 -16.31 -12.02 -13.01
N ARG A 312 -16.18 -10.96 -13.83
CA ARG A 312 -17.33 -10.39 -14.55
C ARG A 312 -17.98 -11.42 -15.50
N MET A 313 -17.18 -12.21 -16.20
CA MET A 313 -17.66 -13.29 -17.08
C MET A 313 -18.32 -14.45 -16.31
N ARG A 314 -18.15 -14.53 -14.98
CA ARG A 314 -18.93 -15.42 -14.11
C ARG A 314 -20.22 -14.79 -13.57
N GLY A 315 -20.56 -13.54 -13.96
CA GLY A 315 -21.72 -12.80 -13.51
C GLY A 315 -21.51 -11.98 -12.22
N VAL A 316 -20.25 -11.79 -11.78
CA VAL A 316 -19.93 -10.95 -10.61
C VAL A 316 -20.10 -9.47 -10.97
N ASP A 317 -20.67 -8.66 -10.08
CA ASP A 317 -20.70 -7.18 -10.21
C ASP A 317 -19.32 -6.62 -9.88
N VAL A 318 -18.52 -6.41 -10.92
CA VAL A 318 -17.14 -5.88 -10.75
C VAL A 318 -17.13 -4.39 -11.05
N ARG A 319 -16.74 -3.60 -10.05
CA ARG A 319 -16.63 -2.14 -10.16
C ARG A 319 -15.23 -1.69 -9.73
N VAL A 320 -14.62 -0.87 -10.57
CA VAL A 320 -13.27 -0.34 -10.33
C VAL A 320 -13.30 1.18 -10.36
N ILE A 321 -12.73 1.82 -9.33
CA ILE A 321 -12.50 3.26 -9.28
C ILE A 321 -11.00 3.50 -9.46
N MET A 322 -10.62 4.37 -10.39
CA MET A 322 -9.23 4.78 -10.61
C MET A 322 -9.14 6.25 -11.00
N PRO A 323 -8.02 6.95 -10.71
CA PRO A 323 -7.78 8.27 -11.25
C PRO A 323 -7.41 8.18 -12.73
N LEU A 324 -7.88 9.14 -13.53
CA LEU A 324 -7.41 9.27 -14.91
C LEU A 324 -6.01 9.86 -14.98
N VAL A 325 -5.76 10.89 -14.15
CA VAL A 325 -4.46 11.59 -14.09
C VAL A 325 -3.79 11.19 -12.78
N THR A 326 -2.58 10.66 -12.88
CA THR A 326 -1.75 10.30 -11.74
C THR A 326 -0.56 11.27 -11.66
N ASP A 327 0.15 11.24 -10.54
CA ASP A 327 1.43 11.92 -10.32
C ASP A 327 2.52 11.51 -11.33
N ARG A 328 2.32 10.39 -12.05
CA ARG A 328 3.29 9.82 -13.00
C ARG A 328 2.67 9.63 -14.38
N GLY A 329 3.14 10.41 -15.35
CA GLY A 329 2.62 10.39 -16.72
C GLY A 329 2.53 9.02 -17.40
N PRO A 330 3.55 8.12 -17.30
CA PRO A 330 3.45 6.77 -17.85
C PRO A 330 2.34 5.94 -17.20
N ILE A 331 2.15 6.02 -15.88
CA ILE A 331 1.10 5.30 -15.16
C ILE A 331 -0.29 5.80 -15.54
N THR A 332 -0.44 7.10 -15.79
CA THR A 332 -1.69 7.67 -16.33
C THR A 332 -2.14 6.96 -17.61
N LYS A 333 -1.20 6.66 -18.50
CA LYS A 333 -1.51 5.94 -19.75
C LYS A 333 -1.84 4.47 -19.50
N ASN A 334 -1.10 3.81 -18.63
CA ASN A 334 -1.35 2.42 -18.27
C ASN A 334 -2.73 2.27 -17.58
N ASN A 335 -3.12 3.22 -16.73
CA ASN A 335 -4.47 3.23 -16.16
C ASN A 335 -5.55 3.34 -17.27
N ALA A 336 -5.33 4.15 -18.30
CA ALA A 336 -6.28 4.28 -19.42
C ALA A 336 -6.40 2.96 -20.22
N LEU A 337 -5.28 2.28 -20.47
CA LEU A 337 -5.29 0.96 -21.14
C LEU A 337 -5.97 -0.10 -20.28
N ALA A 338 -5.67 -0.14 -18.97
CA ALA A 338 -6.34 -1.02 -18.03
C ALA A 338 -7.86 -0.76 -17.96
N ALA A 339 -8.28 0.50 -17.97
CA ALA A 339 -9.68 0.89 -18.02
C ALA A 339 -10.39 0.35 -19.27
N ASN A 340 -9.76 0.48 -20.44
CA ASN A 340 -10.28 -0.05 -21.70
C ASN A 340 -10.43 -1.57 -21.65
N ALA A 341 -9.37 -2.27 -21.23
CA ALA A 341 -9.36 -3.73 -21.12
C ALA A 341 -10.46 -4.26 -20.17
N LEU A 342 -10.68 -3.59 -19.04
CA LEU A 342 -11.75 -3.93 -18.11
C LEU A 342 -13.15 -3.65 -18.70
N LEU A 343 -13.31 -2.50 -19.36
CA LEU A 343 -14.57 -2.10 -19.98
C LEU A 343 -15.00 -3.09 -21.08
N GLU A 344 -14.07 -3.55 -21.93
CA GLU A 344 -14.30 -4.55 -22.97
C GLU A 344 -14.84 -5.89 -22.45
N HIS A 345 -14.61 -6.18 -21.19
CA HIS A 345 -15.13 -7.38 -20.52
C HIS A 345 -16.36 -7.11 -19.64
N GLY A 346 -16.99 -5.92 -19.78
CA GLY A 346 -18.20 -5.55 -19.05
C GLY A 346 -17.96 -5.20 -17.57
N VAL A 347 -16.75 -4.98 -17.16
CA VAL A 347 -16.43 -4.42 -15.83
C VAL A 347 -16.82 -2.94 -15.83
N ARG A 348 -17.47 -2.49 -14.76
CA ARG A 348 -17.84 -1.09 -14.60
C ARG A 348 -16.63 -0.28 -14.09
N VAL A 349 -16.18 0.65 -14.89
CA VAL A 349 -15.02 1.49 -14.56
C VAL A 349 -15.49 2.90 -14.22
N PHE A 350 -15.02 3.43 -13.11
CA PHE A 350 -15.35 4.75 -12.59
C PHE A 350 -14.08 5.60 -12.52
N ILE A 351 -14.11 6.76 -13.14
CA ILE A 351 -12.98 7.69 -13.16
C ILE A 351 -13.19 8.72 -12.05
N TYR A 352 -12.30 8.69 -11.06
CA TYR A 352 -12.32 9.63 -9.93
C TYR A 352 -11.83 11.02 -10.38
N PRO A 353 -12.52 12.11 -9.99
CA PRO A 353 -12.10 13.47 -10.34
C PRO A 353 -10.87 13.90 -9.51
N GLY A 354 -9.73 14.04 -10.15
CA GLY A 354 -8.46 14.35 -9.49
C GLY A 354 -7.65 13.10 -9.14
N MET A 355 -6.60 13.27 -8.32
CA MET A 355 -5.77 12.16 -7.88
C MET A 355 -6.42 11.41 -6.73
N SER A 356 -6.77 10.14 -6.96
CA SER A 356 -7.10 9.19 -5.92
C SER A 356 -5.90 8.27 -5.70
N HIS A 357 -5.32 8.32 -4.51
CA HIS A 357 -4.20 7.46 -4.10
C HIS A 357 -4.65 6.32 -3.16
N VAL A 358 -5.94 6.09 -3.03
CA VAL A 358 -6.55 4.99 -2.26
C VAL A 358 -6.10 3.63 -2.80
N LYS A 359 -5.91 2.67 -1.90
CA LYS A 359 -5.67 1.24 -2.20
C LYS A 359 -6.59 0.41 -1.32
N ALA A 360 -7.80 0.17 -1.79
CA ALA A 360 -8.83 -0.57 -1.08
C ALA A 360 -9.60 -1.49 -2.01
N ALA A 361 -9.98 -2.66 -1.51
CA ALA A 361 -10.80 -3.62 -2.23
C ALA A 361 -11.75 -4.35 -1.30
N VAL A 362 -12.94 -4.69 -1.79
CA VAL A 362 -13.92 -5.57 -1.13
C VAL A 362 -14.34 -6.67 -2.11
N PHE A 363 -14.29 -7.91 -1.65
CA PHE A 363 -14.68 -9.10 -2.41
C PHE A 363 -15.74 -9.86 -1.61
N ASP A 364 -17.02 -9.74 -1.95
CA ASP A 364 -18.14 -10.43 -1.27
C ASP A 364 -18.12 -10.30 0.26
N GLY A 365 -17.75 -9.14 0.81
CA GLY A 365 -17.68 -8.92 2.26
C GLY A 365 -16.31 -9.24 2.90
N TRP A 366 -15.28 -9.52 2.13
CA TRP A 366 -13.88 -9.50 2.59
C TRP A 366 -13.19 -8.24 2.09
N ALA A 367 -12.75 -7.39 3.03
CA ALA A 367 -12.04 -6.15 2.74
C ALA A 367 -10.52 -6.34 2.84
N CYS A 368 -9.77 -5.69 1.94
CA CYS A 368 -8.31 -5.63 1.94
C CYS A 368 -7.85 -4.24 1.50
N LEU A 369 -7.11 -3.53 2.35
CA LEU A 369 -6.70 -2.15 2.10
C LEU A 369 -5.36 -1.84 2.77
N GLY A 370 -4.59 -0.88 2.23
CA GLY A 370 -3.28 -0.54 2.80
C GLY A 370 -2.37 0.21 1.85
N SER A 371 -1.12 -0.23 1.74
CA SER A 371 -0.10 0.47 0.96
C SER A 371 0.09 -0.05 -0.47
N ALA A 372 -0.42 -1.24 -0.80
CA ALA A 372 -0.13 -1.93 -2.05
C ALA A 372 -0.97 -1.42 -3.22
N ASN A 373 -0.31 -0.88 -4.24
CA ASN A 373 -0.93 -0.65 -5.55
C ASN A 373 -1.17 -1.97 -6.29
N LEU A 374 -2.04 -1.93 -7.32
CA LEU A 374 -2.24 -3.04 -8.24
C LEU A 374 -1.27 -2.95 -9.42
N ASP A 375 0.01 -2.84 -9.09
CA ASP A 375 1.14 -2.88 -10.01
C ASP A 375 2.12 -4.00 -9.60
N ARG A 376 2.98 -4.38 -10.53
CA ARG A 376 3.96 -5.46 -10.30
C ARG A 376 4.89 -5.20 -9.12
N TRP A 377 5.34 -3.94 -8.95
CA TRP A 377 6.27 -3.57 -7.90
C TRP A 377 5.66 -3.73 -6.52
N SER A 378 4.47 -3.18 -6.32
CA SER A 378 3.75 -3.28 -5.05
C SER A 378 3.29 -4.70 -4.75
N LEU A 379 2.78 -5.42 -5.75
CA LEU A 379 2.24 -6.76 -5.52
C LEU A 379 3.32 -7.82 -5.30
N LYS A 380 4.53 -7.66 -5.86
CA LYS A 380 5.53 -8.73 -5.88
C LYS A 380 6.92 -8.34 -5.37
N LEU A 381 7.36 -7.10 -5.55
CA LEU A 381 8.76 -6.71 -5.34
C LEU A 381 9.00 -5.82 -4.13
N ASN A 382 8.16 -4.83 -3.90
CA ASN A 382 8.27 -3.92 -2.76
C ASN A 382 7.92 -4.64 -1.44
N LYS A 383 8.25 -4.00 -0.34
CA LYS A 383 7.65 -4.35 0.96
C LYS A 383 6.37 -3.54 1.12
N GLU A 384 5.25 -4.23 1.32
CA GLU A 384 3.93 -3.64 1.50
C GLU A 384 3.24 -4.20 2.75
N LEU A 385 2.27 -3.47 3.24
CA LEU A 385 1.40 -3.89 4.34
C LEU A 385 -0.04 -3.53 4.02
N ASN A 386 -0.90 -4.54 3.98
CA ASN A 386 -2.35 -4.37 3.93
C ASN A 386 -3.01 -4.96 5.17
N VAL A 387 -4.13 -4.35 5.54
CA VAL A 387 -5.06 -4.82 6.57
C VAL A 387 -6.23 -5.48 5.87
N ALA A 388 -6.66 -6.63 6.35
CA ALA A 388 -7.83 -7.32 5.81
C ALA A 388 -8.76 -7.81 6.92
N THR A 389 -10.06 -7.85 6.63
CA THR A 389 -11.09 -8.33 7.54
C THR A 389 -12.30 -8.84 6.79
N SER A 390 -12.98 -9.85 7.36
CA SER A 390 -14.31 -10.32 6.95
C SER A 390 -15.39 -9.98 7.97
N GLU A 391 -15.07 -9.13 8.95
CA GLU A 391 -16.06 -8.73 9.96
C GLU A 391 -17.10 -7.79 9.32
N PRO A 392 -18.39 -8.06 9.48
CA PRO A 392 -19.44 -7.34 8.75
C PRO A 392 -19.47 -5.83 9.00
N ASP A 393 -19.25 -5.40 10.25
CA ASP A 393 -19.33 -3.98 10.61
C ASP A 393 -18.18 -3.14 10.03
N PRO A 394 -16.88 -3.53 10.14
CA PRO A 394 -15.81 -2.84 9.46
C PRO A 394 -15.98 -2.81 7.95
N VAL A 395 -16.39 -3.93 7.32
CA VAL A 395 -16.60 -3.97 5.87
C VAL A 395 -17.71 -3.01 5.45
N ARG A 396 -18.88 -3.05 6.10
CA ARG A 396 -19.98 -2.13 5.83
C ARG A 396 -19.56 -0.65 5.98
N ARG A 397 -18.83 -0.30 7.06
CA ARG A 397 -18.31 1.07 7.24
C ARG A 397 -17.37 1.50 6.12
N LEU A 398 -16.55 0.59 5.60
CA LEU A 398 -15.69 0.88 4.46
C LEU A 398 -16.51 1.11 3.18
N GLU A 399 -17.49 0.27 2.93
CA GLU A 399 -18.38 0.41 1.77
C GLU A 399 -19.15 1.74 1.82
N GLU A 400 -19.77 2.07 2.96
CA GLU A 400 -20.56 3.29 3.14
C GLU A 400 -19.69 4.57 3.08
N ALA A 401 -18.52 4.57 3.74
CA ALA A 401 -17.71 5.78 3.87
C ALA A 401 -16.81 6.04 2.66
N LEU A 402 -16.38 5.01 1.94
CA LEU A 402 -15.49 5.13 0.80
C LEU A 402 -16.22 4.82 -0.52
N PHE A 403 -16.58 3.56 -0.75
CA PHE A 403 -17.04 3.11 -2.07
C PHE A 403 -18.34 3.77 -2.52
N GLU A 404 -19.36 3.86 -1.66
CA GLU A 404 -20.62 4.48 -2.03
C GLU A 404 -20.49 5.99 -2.29
N VAL A 405 -19.60 6.66 -1.57
CA VAL A 405 -19.29 8.08 -1.76
C VAL A 405 -18.56 8.28 -3.07
N ASP A 406 -17.53 7.47 -3.32
CA ASP A 406 -16.64 7.66 -4.45
C ASP A 406 -17.25 7.19 -5.78
N PHE A 407 -18.12 6.18 -5.78
CA PHE A 407 -18.95 5.87 -6.96
C PHE A 407 -19.83 7.06 -7.37
N LYS A 408 -20.38 7.80 -6.41
CA LYS A 408 -21.21 8.98 -6.69
C LYS A 408 -20.38 10.20 -7.14
N ARG A 409 -19.13 10.30 -6.70
CA ARG A 409 -18.20 11.38 -7.10
C ARG A 409 -17.56 11.12 -8.46
N SER A 410 -17.41 9.86 -8.83
CA SER A 410 -16.74 9.43 -10.04
C SER A 410 -17.66 9.44 -11.25
N VAL A 411 -17.06 9.55 -12.44
CA VAL A 411 -17.77 9.42 -13.71
C VAL A 411 -17.61 7.99 -14.21
N GLU A 412 -18.72 7.29 -14.45
CA GLU A 412 -18.70 5.96 -15.05
C GLU A 412 -18.25 6.04 -16.51
N LEU A 413 -17.25 5.29 -16.88
CA LEU A 413 -16.73 5.20 -18.24
C LEU A 413 -17.67 4.34 -19.07
N THR A 414 -18.24 4.90 -20.14
CA THR A 414 -19.18 4.22 -21.04
C THR A 414 -18.59 3.89 -22.40
N GLU A 415 -17.49 4.54 -22.77
CA GLU A 415 -16.74 4.34 -24.01
C GLU A 415 -15.25 4.27 -23.72
N PRO A 416 -14.47 3.45 -24.45
CA PRO A 416 -13.04 3.33 -24.24
C PRO A 416 -12.32 4.64 -24.55
N PHE A 417 -11.21 4.87 -23.86
CA PHE A 417 -10.29 5.96 -24.21
C PHE A 417 -9.66 5.69 -25.59
N PRO A 418 -9.40 6.75 -26.39
CA PRO A 418 -8.74 6.59 -27.68
C PRO A 418 -7.30 6.10 -27.50
N GLU A 419 -6.98 5.01 -28.16
CA GLU A 419 -5.66 4.39 -28.11
C GLU A 419 -4.79 4.87 -29.28
N ARG A 420 -3.50 5.04 -29.02
CA ARG A 420 -2.47 5.28 -30.02
C ARG A 420 -1.45 4.15 -29.94
N TRP A 421 -0.89 3.74 -31.08
CA TRP A 421 0.14 2.70 -31.14
C TRP A 421 1.35 2.99 -30.24
N SER A 422 1.66 4.28 -29.97
CA SER A 422 2.71 4.71 -29.04
C SER A 422 2.42 4.35 -27.57
N ASP A 423 1.17 4.09 -27.23
CA ASP A 423 0.76 3.83 -25.85
C ASP A 423 1.12 2.40 -25.45
N TYR A 424 1.07 1.43 -26.35
CA TYR A 424 1.56 0.06 -26.15
C TYR A 424 3.06 -0.02 -25.89
N LEU A 425 3.87 0.87 -26.47
CA LEU A 425 5.29 0.94 -26.16
C LEU A 425 5.55 1.44 -24.73
N ILE A 426 4.68 2.30 -24.20
CA ILE A 426 4.78 2.83 -22.84
C ILE A 426 4.33 1.78 -21.83
N GLU A 427 3.32 0.96 -22.15
CA GLU A 427 2.87 -0.17 -21.34
C GLU A 427 4.03 -1.18 -21.13
N VAL A 428 4.65 -1.64 -22.21
CA VAL A 428 5.79 -2.57 -22.13
C VAL A 428 6.97 -1.99 -21.33
N ILE A 429 7.24 -0.69 -21.46
CA ILE A 429 8.29 -0.02 -20.70
C ILE A 429 7.87 0.17 -19.24
N GLY A 430 6.61 0.49 -18.99
CA GLY A 430 6.05 0.67 -17.66
C GLY A 430 6.13 -0.59 -16.79
N ASP A 431 5.78 -1.74 -17.35
CA ASP A 431 5.82 -3.05 -16.66
C ASP A 431 7.24 -3.48 -16.26
N TYR A 432 8.27 -2.98 -16.95
CA TYR A 432 9.67 -3.30 -16.64
C TYR A 432 10.39 -2.25 -15.79
N ILE A 433 9.90 -1.01 -15.75
CA ILE A 433 10.57 0.11 -15.05
C ILE A 433 9.81 0.55 -13.78
N PHE A 434 8.50 0.36 -13.72
CA PHE A 434 7.60 0.69 -12.62
C PHE A 434 6.77 -0.54 -12.21
#